data_59aead5ca5202668d3c745c57a920e6a
#
_entry.id   59aead5ca5202668d3c745c57a920e6a
#
_cell.length_a   1.000
_cell.length_b   1.000
_cell.length_c   1.000
_cell.angle_alpha   90.00
_cell.angle_beta   90.00
_cell.angle_gamma   90.00
#
_symmetry.space_group_name_H-M   'P 1'
#
loop_
_entity.id
_entity.type
_entity.pdbx_description
1 polymer ?
#
loop_
_entity_poly.entity_id
_entity_poly.type
_entity_poly.pdbx_seq_one_letter_code
_entity_poly.pdbx_strand_id
1 'polypeptide(L)'
;MLCSSGAGYAMELNMKGSFFMSAEVKLQEINPATCFVAGTHKGKGRRNAVAPGKTAARYLHYGRITLAAKDAPLVFDNHGHETGLVCLNGAAQVSIADETFDLVRYDALYVPRDSRIEVRADGDVGCDLAEISAPVERRYPLQFVRFADVRENPKLHVLAGAASAERDLNVLLGSNVEAGRIMAGVTFSKPGNWTSWPPHEHSRMLEEAYLYIDMPAPAWGVQFVYTDPRAPELVQVVREGDCVLMPRGYHPNVAAPGSQINFLWMMAAVREGEDRQFGVVNVQPEYAAGGSGLEAARD
;
A
#
# COMPACT_ATOMS: atom_id res chain seq x y z
N MET A 1 -33.35 47.66 43.16
CA MET A 1 -32.33 46.94 43.90
C MET A 1 -31.79 45.82 43.08
N LEU A 2 -30.51 45.78 42.96
CA LEU A 2 -29.62 44.73 42.42
C LEU A 2 -29.35 44.71 40.90
N CYS A 3 -28.13 45.15 40.62
CA CYS A 3 -27.34 45.02 39.43
C CYS A 3 -27.13 43.57 38.98
N SER A 4 -27.13 43.33 37.72
CA SER A 4 -26.40 42.22 37.12
C SER A 4 -25.48 42.77 36.01
N SER A 5 -24.21 42.57 36.25
CA SER A 5 -23.11 42.92 35.34
C SER A 5 -23.09 42.00 34.13
N GLY A 6 -23.25 42.55 32.95
CA GLY A 6 -23.01 41.89 31.68
C GLY A 6 -21.52 42.00 31.35
N ALA A 7 -20.88 40.83 31.15
CA ALA A 7 -19.59 40.70 30.53
C ALA A 7 -19.75 40.78 29.01
N GLY A 8 -19.38 41.90 28.44
CA GLY A 8 -19.26 42.05 26.97
C GLY A 8 -18.03 41.32 26.46
N TYR A 9 -18.25 40.35 25.56
CA TYR A 9 -17.17 39.83 24.71
C TYR A 9 -17.02 40.78 23.52
N ALA A 10 -15.91 41.49 23.51
CA ALA A 10 -15.47 42.27 22.37
C ALA A 10 -15.02 41.27 21.28
N MET A 11 -15.74 41.27 20.16
CA MET A 11 -15.31 40.60 18.94
C MET A 11 -14.38 41.58 18.20
N GLU A 12 -13.07 41.39 18.33
CA GLU A 12 -12.12 41.98 17.39
C GLU A 12 -12.17 41.20 16.08
N LEU A 13 -12.71 41.81 15.04
CA LEU A 13 -12.58 41.36 13.65
C LEU A 13 -11.13 41.59 13.18
N ASN A 14 -10.34 40.54 13.16
CA ASN A 14 -9.07 40.56 12.46
C ASN A 14 -9.31 40.06 11.04
N MET A 15 -9.38 40.98 10.08
CA MET A 15 -9.57 40.71 8.65
C MET A 15 -8.31 40.11 8.01
N LYS A 16 -7.96 38.90 8.37
CA LYS A 16 -7.14 37.92 7.63
C LYS A 16 -7.54 36.52 8.07
N GLY A 17 -8.81 36.20 7.96
CA GLY A 17 -9.34 34.88 8.29
C GLY A 17 -9.06 33.86 7.19
N SER A 18 -7.84 33.38 7.12
CA SER A 18 -7.59 32.07 6.56
C SER A 18 -8.11 31.04 7.58
N PHE A 19 -9.21 30.38 7.26
CA PHE A 19 -9.70 29.23 7.99
C PHE A 19 -8.65 28.11 7.90
N PHE A 20 -7.74 28.03 8.84
CA PHE A 20 -6.99 26.81 9.12
C PHE A 20 -7.92 25.86 9.86
N MET A 21 -8.77 25.13 9.15
CA MET A 21 -9.26 23.83 9.64
C MET A 21 -8.01 22.98 9.82
N SER A 22 -7.81 22.42 11.00
CA SER A 22 -6.63 21.63 11.32
C SER A 22 -6.41 20.57 10.25
N ALA A 23 -5.23 20.55 9.63
CA ALA A 23 -4.89 19.61 8.57
C ALA A 23 -5.10 18.15 9.01
N GLU A 24 -4.97 17.85 10.31
CA GLU A 24 -5.17 16.51 10.89
C GLU A 24 -6.58 15.96 10.71
N VAL A 25 -7.62 16.77 10.88
CA VAL A 25 -9.02 16.29 10.75
C VAL A 25 -9.34 15.94 9.30
N LYS A 26 -8.82 16.70 8.34
CA LYS A 26 -9.01 16.42 6.90
C LYS A 26 -8.29 15.15 6.44
N LEU A 27 -7.11 14.86 6.97
CA LEU A 27 -6.29 13.73 6.54
C LEU A 27 -6.86 12.38 7.00
N GLN A 28 -7.67 12.33 8.04
CA GLN A 28 -8.30 11.08 8.52
C GLN A 28 -9.58 10.70 7.77
N GLU A 29 -10.13 11.59 6.95
CA GLU A 29 -11.32 11.30 6.15
C GLU A 29 -10.98 10.38 4.97
N ILE A 30 -11.88 9.42 4.69
CA ILE A 30 -11.80 8.59 3.48
C ILE A 30 -12.47 9.35 2.35
N ASN A 31 -11.67 9.88 1.45
CA ASN A 31 -12.14 10.55 0.23
C ASN A 31 -11.02 10.58 -0.83
N PRO A 32 -11.30 10.94 -2.08
CA PRO A 32 -10.28 10.95 -3.14
C PRO A 32 -9.06 11.84 -2.85
N ALA A 33 -9.22 12.94 -2.11
CA ALA A 33 -8.09 13.85 -1.84
C ALA A 33 -7.10 13.29 -0.80
N THR A 34 -7.56 12.39 0.07
CA THR A 34 -6.76 11.82 1.17
C THR A 34 -6.31 10.39 0.90
N CYS A 35 -7.04 9.66 0.04
CA CYS A 35 -6.88 8.22 -0.15
C CYS A 35 -6.52 7.81 -1.59
N PHE A 36 -6.54 8.72 -2.57
CA PHE A 36 -6.24 8.40 -3.96
C PHE A 36 -5.06 9.20 -4.50
N VAL A 37 -4.08 8.51 -5.11
CA VAL A 37 -2.93 9.12 -5.78
C VAL A 37 -2.86 8.56 -7.20
N ALA A 38 -3.17 9.40 -8.19
CA ALA A 38 -3.20 8.99 -9.58
C ALA A 38 -1.81 8.89 -10.19
N GLY A 39 -1.60 7.86 -11.02
CA GLY A 39 -0.48 7.76 -11.95
C GLY A 39 0.90 7.84 -11.31
N THR A 40 1.14 7.14 -10.19
CA THR A 40 2.40 7.16 -9.47
C THR A 40 3.60 6.65 -10.30
N HIS A 41 3.34 5.92 -11.39
CA HIS A 41 4.36 5.47 -12.35
C HIS A 41 4.94 6.60 -13.22
N LYS A 42 4.25 7.76 -13.27
CA LYS A 42 4.69 8.88 -14.09
C LYS A 42 5.81 9.66 -13.41
N GLY A 43 6.91 9.86 -14.12
CA GLY A 43 8.07 10.64 -13.66
C GLY A 43 9.28 9.77 -13.37
N LYS A 44 10.42 10.42 -13.08
CA LYS A 44 11.74 9.81 -12.86
C LYS A 44 12.24 10.03 -11.44
N GLY A 45 13.24 9.23 -11.04
CA GLY A 45 13.88 9.30 -9.74
C GLY A 45 13.02 8.74 -8.62
N ARG A 46 13.39 9.04 -7.37
CA ARG A 46 12.67 8.64 -6.16
C ARG A 46 11.60 9.67 -5.81
N ARG A 47 10.38 9.23 -5.67
CA ARG A 47 9.21 10.09 -5.39
C ARG A 47 8.34 9.46 -4.32
N ASN A 48 7.90 10.27 -3.36
CA ASN A 48 6.96 9.84 -2.32
C ASN A 48 5.51 10.13 -2.75
N ALA A 49 4.67 9.13 -2.76
CA ALA A 49 3.25 9.21 -3.14
C ALA A 49 2.32 9.18 -1.92
N VAL A 50 2.54 8.26 -0.97
CA VAL A 50 1.75 8.10 0.26
C VAL A 50 2.64 8.36 1.47
N ALA A 51 2.19 9.18 2.40
CA ALA A 51 2.88 9.42 3.67
C ALA A 51 1.94 10.04 4.71
N PRO A 52 2.22 9.84 6.01
CA PRO A 52 1.62 10.62 7.08
C PRO A 52 1.80 12.13 6.84
N GLY A 53 0.75 12.90 7.13
CA GLY A 53 0.74 14.35 6.87
C GLY A 53 0.52 14.75 5.41
N LYS A 54 0.55 13.82 4.46
CA LYS A 54 0.26 14.04 3.03
C LYS A 54 -1.03 13.35 2.58
N THR A 55 -1.29 12.17 3.12
CA THR A 55 -2.46 11.33 2.86
C THR A 55 -3.07 10.89 4.18
N ALA A 56 -4.12 10.06 4.16
CA ALA A 56 -4.71 9.48 5.36
C ALA A 56 -3.86 8.38 6.04
N ALA A 57 -2.65 8.14 5.58
CA ALA A 57 -1.71 7.19 6.18
C ALA A 57 -1.27 7.64 7.58
N ARG A 58 -1.09 6.66 8.48
CA ARG A 58 -0.57 6.86 9.85
C ARG A 58 0.88 6.40 9.99
N TYR A 59 1.22 5.28 9.37
CA TYR A 59 2.54 4.64 9.44
C TYR A 59 3.11 4.33 8.05
N LEU A 60 2.22 3.98 7.10
CA LEU A 60 2.62 3.55 5.77
C LEU A 60 3.15 4.71 4.93
N HIS A 61 4.34 4.51 4.38
CA HIS A 61 4.88 5.31 3.30
C HIS A 61 4.95 4.46 2.04
N TYR A 62 4.53 5.04 0.93
CA TYR A 62 4.76 4.47 -0.39
C TYR A 62 5.42 5.50 -1.29
N GLY A 63 6.49 5.10 -1.94
CA GLY A 63 7.20 5.84 -2.96
C GLY A 63 7.43 5.00 -4.22
N ARG A 64 7.93 5.66 -5.24
CA ARG A 64 8.32 5.03 -6.52
C ARG A 64 9.73 5.46 -6.90
N ILE A 65 10.55 4.51 -7.32
CA ILE A 65 11.90 4.74 -7.84
C ILE A 65 11.92 4.29 -9.30
N THR A 66 12.12 5.25 -10.22
CA THR A 66 12.17 4.96 -11.66
C THR A 66 13.47 5.51 -12.23
N LEU A 67 14.34 4.63 -12.70
CA LEU A 67 15.63 4.98 -13.30
C LEU A 67 15.71 4.44 -14.73
N ALA A 68 16.18 5.26 -15.65
CA ALA A 68 16.56 4.80 -16.98
C ALA A 68 17.93 4.09 -16.93
N ALA A 69 18.21 3.23 -17.90
CA ALA A 69 19.44 2.43 -17.96
C ALA A 69 20.76 3.22 -17.82
N LYS A 70 20.76 4.49 -18.18
CA LYS A 70 21.95 5.37 -18.15
C LYS A 70 21.90 6.43 -17.04
N ASP A 71 20.86 6.38 -16.18
CA ASP A 71 20.78 7.32 -15.07
C ASP A 71 21.89 7.01 -14.05
N ALA A 72 22.38 8.05 -13.39
CA ALA A 72 23.31 7.86 -12.28
C ALA A 72 22.66 7.06 -11.16
N PRO A 73 23.42 6.31 -10.35
CA PRO A 73 22.89 5.62 -9.19
C PRO A 73 22.15 6.56 -8.28
N LEU A 74 21.03 6.10 -7.77
CA LEU A 74 20.26 6.80 -6.75
C LEU A 74 20.72 6.35 -5.38
N VAL A 75 21.15 7.29 -4.53
CA VAL A 75 21.60 6.98 -3.18
C VAL A 75 20.76 7.75 -2.16
N PHE A 76 20.29 7.05 -1.13
CA PHE A 76 19.52 7.65 -0.04
C PHE A 76 19.65 6.86 1.26
N ASP A 77 19.32 7.50 2.37
CA ASP A 77 19.25 6.86 3.69
C ASP A 77 17.79 6.68 4.09
N ASN A 78 17.43 5.54 4.69
CA ASN A 78 16.07 5.27 5.15
C ASN A 78 15.83 5.69 6.61
N HIS A 79 16.87 6.16 7.30
CA HIS A 79 16.82 6.62 8.69
C HIS A 79 16.07 5.64 9.61
N GLY A 80 15.20 6.12 10.48
CA GLY A 80 14.40 5.32 11.42
C GLY A 80 13.32 4.43 10.78
N HIS A 81 13.30 4.26 9.45
CA HIS A 81 12.30 3.46 8.75
C HIS A 81 12.88 2.14 8.27
N GLU A 82 12.16 1.05 8.44
CA GLU A 82 12.36 -0.15 7.63
C GLU A 82 11.84 0.10 6.21
N THR A 83 12.41 -0.55 5.23
CA THR A 83 12.08 -0.32 3.81
C THR A 83 11.97 -1.64 3.04
N GLY A 84 10.88 -1.82 2.31
CA GLY A 84 10.71 -2.86 1.31
C GLY A 84 10.86 -2.26 -0.09
N LEU A 85 11.70 -2.84 -0.91
CA LEU A 85 11.83 -2.51 -2.33
C LEU A 85 11.28 -3.67 -3.14
N VAL A 86 10.29 -3.42 -4.01
CA VAL A 86 9.71 -4.43 -4.91
C VAL A 86 9.95 -4.00 -6.35
N CYS A 87 10.62 -4.83 -7.13
CA CYS A 87 10.85 -4.57 -8.54
C CYS A 87 9.56 -4.80 -9.34
N LEU A 88 9.01 -3.76 -9.94
CA LEU A 88 7.77 -3.82 -10.72
C LEU A 88 8.04 -4.05 -12.21
N ASN A 89 9.14 -3.47 -12.71
CA ASN A 89 9.52 -3.60 -14.12
C ASN A 89 11.02 -3.36 -14.32
N GLY A 90 11.57 -3.95 -15.37
CA GLY A 90 13.01 -3.91 -15.65
C GLY A 90 13.81 -4.74 -14.66
N ALA A 91 15.02 -4.29 -14.35
CA ALA A 91 15.89 -4.90 -13.36
C ALA A 91 16.69 -3.83 -12.60
N ALA A 92 16.97 -4.10 -11.34
CA ALA A 92 17.72 -3.19 -10.49
C ALA A 92 18.79 -3.92 -9.69
N GLN A 93 19.96 -3.31 -9.58
CA GLN A 93 20.96 -3.69 -8.61
C GLN A 93 20.83 -2.78 -7.39
N VAL A 94 20.66 -3.37 -6.21
CA VAL A 94 20.51 -2.66 -4.94
C VAL A 94 21.65 -3.03 -4.02
N SER A 95 22.44 -2.03 -3.60
CA SER A 95 23.57 -2.22 -2.68
C SER A 95 23.24 -1.64 -1.29
N ILE A 96 23.49 -2.46 -0.26
CA ILE A 96 23.33 -2.13 1.16
C ILE A 96 24.62 -2.52 1.87
N ALA A 97 25.36 -1.56 2.40
CA ALA A 97 26.71 -1.79 2.94
C ALA A 97 27.60 -2.55 1.92
N ASP A 98 28.09 -3.72 2.27
CA ASP A 98 28.96 -4.54 1.42
C ASP A 98 28.20 -5.61 0.60
N GLU A 99 26.87 -5.66 0.72
CA GLU A 99 26.03 -6.63 0.03
C GLU A 99 25.33 -5.98 -1.18
N THR A 100 25.21 -6.74 -2.28
CA THR A 100 24.54 -6.30 -3.51
C THR A 100 23.55 -7.36 -3.96
N PHE A 101 22.37 -6.92 -4.34
CA PHE A 101 21.24 -7.76 -4.75
C PHE A 101 20.77 -7.35 -6.14
N ASP A 102 20.62 -8.33 -7.03
CA ASP A 102 20.05 -8.14 -8.36
C ASP A 102 18.55 -8.48 -8.27
N LEU A 103 17.69 -7.48 -8.42
CA LEU A 103 16.24 -7.60 -8.37
C LEU A 103 15.68 -7.64 -9.78
N VAL A 104 14.97 -8.71 -10.10
CA VAL A 104 14.14 -8.81 -11.29
C VAL A 104 12.65 -8.66 -10.90
N ARG A 105 11.78 -8.68 -11.88
CA ARG A 105 10.36 -8.39 -11.69
C ARG A 105 9.73 -9.21 -10.55
N TYR A 106 9.12 -8.49 -9.59
CA TYR A 106 8.48 -8.95 -8.35
C TYR A 106 9.42 -9.50 -7.27
N ASP A 107 10.72 -9.55 -7.49
CA ASP A 107 11.64 -9.73 -6.38
C ASP A 107 11.49 -8.60 -5.37
N ALA A 108 11.68 -8.92 -4.10
CA ALA A 108 11.56 -7.98 -3.01
C ALA A 108 12.82 -8.00 -2.12
N LEU A 109 13.25 -6.82 -1.69
CA LEU A 109 14.33 -6.66 -0.74
C LEU A 109 13.81 -5.92 0.50
N TYR A 110 13.88 -6.57 1.66
CA TYR A 110 13.66 -5.91 2.94
C TYR A 110 14.97 -5.32 3.45
N VAL A 111 14.97 -4.02 3.69
CA VAL A 111 16.13 -3.25 4.16
C VAL A 111 15.84 -2.73 5.57
N PRO A 112 16.70 -3.04 6.57
CA PRO A 112 16.54 -2.56 7.94
C PRO A 112 16.65 -1.04 8.03
N ARG A 113 16.06 -0.48 9.11
CA ARG A 113 16.23 0.94 9.46
C ARG A 113 17.71 1.33 9.55
N ASP A 114 17.98 2.62 9.39
CA ASP A 114 19.33 3.21 9.48
C ASP A 114 20.32 2.58 8.49
N SER A 115 19.86 2.40 7.26
CA SER A 115 20.66 1.86 6.15
C SER A 115 20.82 2.91 5.05
N ARG A 116 22.02 2.94 4.47
CA ARG A 116 22.29 3.63 3.22
C ARG A 116 21.99 2.68 2.06
N ILE A 117 21.15 3.13 1.14
CA ILE A 117 20.64 2.35 0.02
C ILE A 117 21.15 2.98 -1.28
N GLU A 118 21.79 2.19 -2.13
CA GLU A 118 22.12 2.59 -3.48
C GLU A 118 21.33 1.72 -4.46
N VAL A 119 20.62 2.37 -5.40
CA VAL A 119 19.84 1.72 -6.45
C VAL A 119 20.43 2.10 -7.81
N ARG A 120 20.73 1.09 -8.61
CA ARG A 120 21.13 1.23 -10.03
C ARG A 120 20.13 0.50 -10.90
N ALA A 121 19.82 1.06 -12.05
CA ALA A 121 19.16 0.29 -13.09
C ALA A 121 20.15 -0.73 -13.66
N ASP A 122 19.69 -1.97 -13.85
CA ASP A 122 20.45 -3.01 -14.51
C ASP A 122 19.90 -3.25 -15.92
N GLY A 123 20.82 -3.54 -16.86
CA GLY A 123 20.48 -3.74 -18.27
C GLY A 123 20.10 -2.46 -19.02
N ASP A 124 19.53 -2.65 -20.23
CA ASP A 124 19.26 -1.57 -21.18
C ASP A 124 17.86 -0.92 -21.02
N VAL A 125 17.00 -1.46 -20.17
CA VAL A 125 15.58 -1.06 -20.06
C VAL A 125 15.33 -0.08 -18.91
N GLY A 126 16.20 -0.05 -17.92
CA GLY A 126 15.99 0.69 -16.69
C GLY A 126 15.25 -0.12 -15.61
N CYS A 127 14.86 0.52 -14.52
CA CYS A 127 14.11 -0.14 -13.46
C CYS A 127 12.98 0.75 -12.93
N ASP A 128 11.98 0.07 -12.39
CA ASP A 128 10.82 0.67 -11.73
C ASP A 128 10.51 -0.10 -10.45
N LEU A 129 10.77 0.52 -9.30
CA LEU A 129 10.58 -0.10 -7.99
C LEU A 129 9.47 0.59 -7.21
N ALA A 130 8.65 -0.19 -6.51
CA ALA A 130 7.86 0.32 -5.40
C ALA A 130 8.76 0.36 -4.14
N GLU A 131 8.73 1.49 -3.45
CA GLU A 131 9.37 1.68 -2.15
C GLU A 131 8.27 1.74 -1.09
N ILE A 132 8.29 0.81 -0.14
CA ILE A 132 7.34 0.68 0.95
C ILE A 132 8.12 0.90 2.23
N SER A 133 7.70 1.82 3.12
CA SER A 133 8.42 1.99 4.37
C SER A 133 7.50 2.38 5.54
N ALA A 134 7.97 2.11 6.74
CA ALA A 134 7.30 2.50 7.98
C ALA A 134 8.33 2.75 9.09
N PRO A 135 8.06 3.65 10.05
CA PRO A 135 8.93 3.86 11.19
C PRO A 135 8.94 2.65 12.11
N VAL A 136 10.11 2.22 12.58
CA VAL A 136 10.28 1.10 13.52
C VAL A 136 11.32 1.43 14.59
N GLU A 137 11.14 0.84 15.76
CA GLU A 137 12.10 0.98 16.87
C GLU A 137 13.25 -0.02 16.74
N ARG A 138 12.95 -1.25 16.35
CA ARG A 138 13.92 -2.33 16.23
C ARG A 138 14.56 -2.38 14.85
N ARG A 139 15.81 -2.83 14.80
CA ARG A 139 16.51 -3.17 13.57
C ARG A 139 16.36 -4.65 13.27
N TYR A 140 15.75 -4.98 12.15
CA TYR A 140 15.56 -6.36 11.68
C TYR A 140 16.65 -6.75 10.66
N PRO A 141 16.82 -8.04 10.32
CA PRO A 141 17.82 -8.46 9.33
C PRO A 141 17.56 -7.91 7.92
N LEU A 142 18.60 -7.76 7.12
CA LEU A 142 18.50 -7.56 5.68
C LEU A 142 18.09 -8.88 5.02
N GLN A 143 17.05 -8.89 4.16
CA GLN A 143 16.47 -10.11 3.63
C GLN A 143 16.03 -9.93 2.18
N PHE A 144 16.46 -10.85 1.32
CA PHE A 144 16.09 -10.87 -0.09
C PHE A 144 15.08 -11.98 -0.35
N VAL A 145 14.03 -11.67 -1.11
CA VAL A 145 12.96 -12.59 -1.47
C VAL A 145 12.85 -12.66 -2.99
N ARG A 146 13.13 -13.82 -3.55
CA ARG A 146 12.93 -14.07 -4.98
C ARG A 146 11.48 -14.41 -5.25
N PHE A 147 10.90 -13.80 -6.26
CA PHE A 147 9.53 -14.12 -6.67
C PHE A 147 9.36 -15.58 -7.10
N ALA A 148 10.37 -16.16 -7.74
CA ALA A 148 10.37 -17.57 -8.11
C ALA A 148 10.17 -18.48 -6.88
N ASP A 149 10.88 -18.18 -5.76
CA ASP A 149 10.77 -18.96 -4.52
C ASP A 149 9.36 -18.79 -3.87
N VAL A 150 8.78 -17.59 -3.99
CA VAL A 150 7.40 -17.33 -3.54
C VAL A 150 6.41 -18.21 -4.33
N ARG A 151 6.55 -18.28 -5.65
CA ARG A 151 5.68 -19.06 -6.54
C ARG A 151 5.71 -20.56 -6.25
N GLU A 152 6.82 -21.08 -5.78
CA GLU A 152 7.00 -22.50 -5.43
C GLU A 152 6.53 -22.83 -3.99
N ASN A 153 6.31 -21.81 -3.15
CA ASN A 153 5.95 -22.00 -1.75
C ASN A 153 4.45 -21.90 -1.52
N PRO A 154 3.73 -23.01 -1.21
CA PRO A 154 2.27 -23.00 -1.01
C PRO A 154 1.80 -22.20 0.21
N LYS A 155 2.70 -21.74 1.09
CA LYS A 155 2.36 -20.83 2.19
C LYS A 155 2.40 -19.36 1.76
N LEU A 156 3.05 -19.06 0.65
CA LEU A 156 3.24 -17.69 0.13
C LEU A 156 2.48 -17.46 -1.19
N HIS A 157 2.18 -18.53 -1.92
CA HIS A 157 1.44 -18.51 -3.17
C HIS A 157 0.11 -19.25 -2.99
N VAL A 158 -0.99 -18.53 -3.10
CA VAL A 158 -2.35 -19.05 -2.86
C VAL A 158 -3.27 -18.66 -4.02
N LEU A 159 -3.91 -19.66 -4.62
CA LEU A 159 -5.04 -19.45 -5.52
C LEU A 159 -6.30 -19.34 -4.66
N ALA A 160 -6.85 -18.15 -4.52
CA ALA A 160 -7.93 -17.85 -3.62
C ALA A 160 -9.22 -17.45 -4.36
N GLY A 161 -10.37 -17.61 -3.67
CA GLY A 161 -11.68 -17.24 -4.15
C GLY A 161 -12.36 -18.30 -4.99
N ALA A 162 -13.65 -18.08 -5.25
CA ALA A 162 -14.50 -18.90 -6.10
C ALA A 162 -14.91 -18.13 -7.35
N ALA A 163 -15.81 -18.66 -8.16
CA ALA A 163 -16.32 -18.03 -9.39
C ALA A 163 -16.60 -16.53 -9.20
N SER A 164 -16.13 -15.69 -10.12
CA SER A 164 -16.19 -14.23 -10.10
C SER A 164 -15.28 -13.54 -9.07
N ALA A 165 -14.51 -14.28 -8.25
CA ALA A 165 -13.57 -13.72 -7.27
C ALA A 165 -12.23 -14.49 -7.21
N GLU A 166 -11.93 -15.28 -8.22
CA GLU A 166 -10.67 -16.02 -8.32
C GLU A 166 -9.50 -15.05 -8.50
N ARG A 167 -8.46 -15.27 -7.70
CA ARG A 167 -7.23 -14.48 -7.72
C ARG A 167 -6.02 -15.31 -7.36
N ASP A 168 -4.89 -14.92 -7.91
CA ASP A 168 -3.57 -15.46 -7.64
C ASP A 168 -2.85 -14.51 -6.68
N LEU A 169 -2.64 -14.94 -5.44
CA LEU A 169 -2.08 -14.14 -4.36
C LEU A 169 -0.68 -14.61 -4.04
N ASN A 170 0.27 -13.68 -4.02
CA ASN A 170 1.68 -13.94 -3.80
C ASN A 170 2.21 -13.02 -2.70
N VAL A 171 2.60 -13.61 -1.58
CA VAL A 171 3.11 -12.87 -0.40
C VAL A 171 4.62 -12.69 -0.56
N LEU A 172 5.08 -11.46 -0.74
CA LEU A 172 6.49 -11.14 -0.90
C LEU A 172 7.16 -10.90 0.46
N LEU A 173 6.62 -9.96 1.23
CA LEU A 173 7.12 -9.58 2.55
C LEU A 173 6.03 -9.92 3.59
N GLY A 174 5.95 -11.16 3.99
CA GLY A 174 4.97 -11.68 4.95
C GLY A 174 5.64 -12.35 6.13
N SER A 175 5.11 -13.52 6.52
CA SER A 175 5.69 -14.34 7.61
C SER A 175 7.05 -14.96 7.26
N ASN A 176 7.44 -14.91 6.00
CA ASN A 176 8.75 -15.33 5.48
C ASN A 176 9.87 -14.31 5.75
N VAL A 177 9.54 -13.11 6.22
CA VAL A 177 10.47 -12.01 6.48
C VAL A 177 10.27 -11.50 7.90
N GLU A 178 11.36 -11.38 8.65
CA GLU A 178 11.36 -10.67 9.93
C GLU A 178 11.32 -9.16 9.67
N ALA A 179 10.24 -8.52 10.11
CA ALA A 179 10.03 -7.09 9.92
C ALA A 179 9.17 -6.52 11.05
N GLY A 180 9.19 -5.22 11.22
CA GLY A 180 8.45 -4.55 12.28
C GLY A 180 6.99 -4.27 11.93
N ARG A 181 6.76 -3.64 10.80
CA ARG A 181 5.42 -3.17 10.39
C ARG A 181 5.05 -3.55 8.98
N ILE A 182 5.98 -3.42 8.01
CA ILE A 182 5.63 -3.58 6.60
C ILE A 182 5.31 -5.02 6.23
N MET A 183 4.29 -5.17 5.40
CA MET A 183 3.99 -6.38 4.63
C MET A 183 3.65 -5.98 3.19
N ALA A 184 3.96 -6.84 2.24
CA ALA A 184 3.65 -6.60 0.84
C ALA A 184 3.50 -7.89 0.04
N GLY A 185 2.70 -7.84 -1.01
CA GLY A 185 2.60 -8.90 -1.99
C GLY A 185 1.82 -8.47 -3.22
N VAL A 186 1.82 -9.31 -4.23
CA VAL A 186 1.11 -9.05 -5.49
C VAL A 186 -0.08 -9.97 -5.65
N THR A 187 -1.19 -9.40 -6.12
CA THR A 187 -2.41 -10.13 -6.44
C THR A 187 -2.74 -9.93 -7.91
N PHE A 188 -2.96 -11.05 -8.61
CA PHE A 188 -3.43 -11.06 -10.00
C PHE A 188 -4.85 -11.60 -10.06
N SER A 189 -5.78 -10.84 -10.64
CA SER A 189 -7.17 -11.27 -10.82
C SER A 189 -7.37 -11.99 -12.15
N LYS A 190 -8.48 -12.71 -12.28
CA LYS A 190 -9.01 -13.07 -13.60
C LYS A 190 -9.83 -11.91 -14.20
N PRO A 191 -9.97 -11.86 -15.54
CA PRO A 191 -10.77 -10.81 -16.19
C PRO A 191 -12.19 -10.71 -15.63
N GLY A 192 -12.62 -9.50 -15.29
CA GLY A 192 -13.96 -9.22 -14.77
C GLY A 192 -14.20 -9.65 -13.32
N ASN A 193 -13.20 -10.19 -12.63
CA ASN A 193 -13.37 -10.72 -11.28
C ASN A 193 -13.27 -9.63 -10.21
N TRP A 194 -13.92 -9.90 -9.08
CA TRP A 194 -13.70 -9.22 -7.81
C TRP A 194 -12.40 -9.70 -7.19
N THR A 195 -11.76 -8.82 -6.41
CA THR A 195 -10.68 -9.16 -5.50
C THR A 195 -10.92 -8.52 -4.14
N SER A 196 -10.10 -8.86 -3.13
CA SER A 196 -10.39 -8.51 -1.73
C SER A 196 -11.83 -8.92 -1.35
N TRP A 197 -12.25 -10.08 -1.87
CA TRP A 197 -13.56 -10.66 -1.65
C TRP A 197 -13.48 -11.93 -0.79
N PRO A 198 -14.35 -12.13 0.21
CA PRO A 198 -15.42 -11.20 0.63
C PRO A 198 -14.88 -9.87 1.16
N PRO A 199 -15.72 -8.81 1.18
CA PRO A 199 -15.32 -7.53 1.77
C PRO A 199 -14.88 -7.72 3.22
N HIS A 200 -13.70 -7.20 3.55
CA HIS A 200 -13.10 -7.34 4.87
C HIS A 200 -12.35 -6.07 5.29
N GLU A 201 -12.06 -5.96 6.57
CA GLU A 201 -11.27 -4.89 7.15
C GLU A 201 -10.32 -5.42 8.23
N HIS A 202 -9.24 -4.70 8.50
CA HIS A 202 -8.23 -5.03 9.52
C HIS A 202 -7.63 -3.76 10.16
N SER A 203 -8.36 -2.67 10.13
CA SER A 203 -7.91 -1.31 10.47
C SER A 203 -7.42 -1.11 11.90
N ARG A 204 -7.75 -2.02 12.82
CA ARG A 204 -7.21 -2.02 14.19
C ARG A 204 -5.76 -2.48 14.25
N MET A 205 -5.33 -3.31 13.29
CA MET A 205 -4.00 -3.91 13.24
C MET A 205 -3.16 -3.37 12.09
N LEU A 206 -3.77 -3.17 10.92
CA LEU A 206 -3.06 -2.86 9.68
C LEU A 206 -3.77 -1.72 8.95
N GLU A 207 -3.02 -0.75 8.48
CA GLU A 207 -3.44 0.11 7.38
C GLU A 207 -2.89 -0.44 6.06
N GLU A 208 -3.59 -0.20 4.97
CA GLU A 208 -3.28 -0.81 3.68
C GLU A 208 -3.39 0.18 2.54
N ALA A 209 -2.57 -0.03 1.50
CA ALA A 209 -2.70 0.64 0.22
C ALA A 209 -2.53 -0.37 -0.93
N TYR A 210 -3.28 -0.17 -2.02
CA TYR A 210 -3.11 -0.89 -3.27
C TYR A 210 -2.51 0.00 -4.33
N LEU A 211 -1.38 -0.44 -4.88
CA LEU A 211 -0.81 0.10 -6.11
C LEU A 211 -1.24 -0.78 -7.27
N TYR A 212 -2.01 -0.23 -8.19
CA TYR A 212 -2.48 -0.96 -9.39
C TYR A 212 -1.36 -1.08 -10.40
N ILE A 213 -1.11 -2.33 -10.82
CA ILE A 213 0.01 -2.73 -11.70
C ILE A 213 -0.49 -3.70 -12.77
N ASP A 214 0.24 -3.80 -13.88
CA ASP A 214 -0.08 -4.74 -14.97
C ASP A 214 -1.51 -4.60 -15.49
N MET A 215 -1.94 -3.36 -15.62
CA MET A 215 -3.23 -2.97 -16.16
C MET A 215 -3.06 -2.13 -17.43
N PRO A 216 -2.50 -2.72 -18.52
CA PRO A 216 -2.26 -1.96 -19.75
C PRO A 216 -3.56 -1.38 -20.31
N ALA A 217 -3.51 -0.15 -20.79
CA ALA A 217 -4.68 0.49 -21.40
C ALA A 217 -5.28 -0.40 -22.51
N PRO A 218 -6.61 -0.53 -22.59
CA PRO A 218 -7.63 0.27 -21.91
C PRO A 218 -8.13 -0.30 -20.56
N ALA A 219 -7.39 -1.19 -19.90
CA ALA A 219 -7.81 -1.83 -18.65
C ALA A 219 -8.14 -0.81 -17.54
N TRP A 220 -9.15 -1.12 -16.75
CA TRP A 220 -9.57 -0.36 -15.58
C TRP A 220 -10.37 -1.24 -14.62
N GLY A 221 -10.51 -0.76 -13.39
CA GLY A 221 -11.35 -1.37 -12.37
C GLY A 221 -11.94 -0.32 -11.44
N VAL A 222 -12.63 -0.77 -10.41
CA VAL A 222 -13.21 0.08 -9.36
C VAL A 222 -12.78 -0.41 -8.01
N GLN A 223 -12.23 0.48 -7.18
CA GLN A 223 -11.97 0.27 -5.76
C GLN A 223 -13.08 0.91 -4.95
N PHE A 224 -13.57 0.16 -3.96
CA PHE A 224 -14.50 0.66 -2.94
C PHE A 224 -13.77 0.77 -1.61
N VAL A 225 -14.09 1.79 -0.82
CA VAL A 225 -13.71 1.85 0.61
C VAL A 225 -14.92 2.36 1.37
N TYR A 226 -15.38 1.61 2.39
CA TYR A 226 -16.56 1.98 3.15
C TYR A 226 -16.57 1.39 4.56
N THR A 227 -17.18 2.12 5.47
CA THR A 227 -17.54 1.65 6.81
C THR A 227 -19.03 1.30 6.90
N ASP A 228 -19.88 1.93 6.07
CA ASP A 228 -21.30 1.55 5.83
C ASP A 228 -21.47 1.14 4.36
N PRO A 229 -21.86 -0.10 4.05
CA PRO A 229 -22.06 -0.56 2.67
C PRO A 229 -23.15 0.20 1.90
N ARG A 230 -24.06 0.89 2.61
CA ARG A 230 -25.12 1.72 1.99
C ARG A 230 -24.64 3.13 1.62
N ALA A 231 -23.48 3.55 2.15
CA ALA A 231 -22.90 4.87 1.92
C ALA A 231 -21.38 4.81 1.80
N PRO A 232 -20.84 4.24 0.69
CA PRO A 232 -19.41 4.15 0.49
C PRO A 232 -18.74 5.52 0.52
N GLU A 233 -17.70 5.67 1.34
CA GLU A 233 -16.92 6.91 1.45
C GLU A 233 -16.04 7.13 0.22
N LEU A 234 -15.56 6.05 -0.43
CA LEU A 234 -14.78 6.12 -1.65
C LEU A 234 -15.26 5.07 -2.66
N VAL A 235 -15.56 5.52 -3.86
CA VAL A 235 -15.75 4.70 -5.07
C VAL A 235 -14.84 5.29 -6.14
N GLN A 236 -13.74 4.61 -6.46
CA GLN A 236 -12.70 5.17 -7.31
C GLN A 236 -12.41 4.27 -8.51
N VAL A 237 -12.51 4.84 -9.71
CA VAL A 237 -11.99 4.18 -10.91
C VAL A 237 -10.47 4.20 -10.86
N VAL A 238 -9.88 3.02 -11.06
CA VAL A 238 -8.43 2.81 -10.98
C VAL A 238 -7.86 2.25 -12.27
N ARG A 239 -6.62 2.60 -12.55
CA ARG A 239 -5.84 2.23 -13.73
C ARG A 239 -4.38 1.97 -13.35
N GLU A 240 -3.59 1.60 -14.33
CA GLU A 240 -2.14 1.42 -14.18
C GLU A 240 -1.48 2.57 -13.42
N GLY A 241 -0.73 2.23 -12.37
CA GLY A 241 0.04 3.18 -11.57
C GLY A 241 -0.76 4.03 -10.59
N ASP A 242 -2.09 3.86 -10.50
CA ASP A 242 -2.89 4.50 -9.46
C ASP A 242 -2.67 3.81 -8.12
N CYS A 243 -2.78 4.57 -7.04
CA CYS A 243 -2.68 4.05 -5.67
C CYS A 243 -3.88 4.48 -4.85
N VAL A 244 -4.51 3.53 -4.16
CA VAL A 244 -5.60 3.79 -3.20
C VAL A 244 -5.18 3.35 -1.81
N LEU A 245 -5.28 4.26 -0.85
CA LEU A 245 -5.06 4.01 0.57
C LEU A 245 -6.39 3.68 1.25
N MET A 246 -6.41 2.62 2.05
CA MET A 246 -7.52 2.16 2.86
C MET A 246 -7.13 2.25 4.35
N PRO A 247 -7.27 3.43 4.99
CA PRO A 247 -6.88 3.61 6.39
C PRO A 247 -7.80 2.86 7.35
N ARG A 248 -9.02 2.55 6.93
CA ARG A 248 -10.03 1.76 7.63
C ARG A 248 -11.16 1.34 6.68
N GLY A 249 -11.99 0.40 7.13
CA GLY A 249 -13.21 -0.03 6.44
C GLY A 249 -12.98 -1.16 5.44
N TYR A 250 -14.10 -1.68 4.95
CA TYR A 250 -14.14 -2.71 3.92
C TYR A 250 -13.67 -2.16 2.59
N HIS A 251 -12.90 -2.96 1.83
CA HIS A 251 -12.19 -2.43 0.65
C HIS A 251 -12.14 -3.42 -0.54
N PRO A 252 -13.29 -4.00 -0.95
CA PRO A 252 -13.32 -4.83 -2.14
C PRO A 252 -13.05 -4.00 -3.41
N ASN A 253 -12.56 -4.68 -4.44
CA ASN A 253 -12.41 -4.09 -5.76
C ASN A 253 -12.83 -5.04 -6.87
N VAL A 254 -13.12 -4.51 -8.07
CA VAL A 254 -13.59 -5.29 -9.21
C VAL A 254 -12.98 -4.79 -10.51
N ALA A 255 -12.59 -5.74 -11.37
CA ALA A 255 -12.16 -5.45 -12.73
C ALA A 255 -13.34 -5.13 -13.64
N ALA A 256 -13.14 -4.24 -14.60
CA ALA A 256 -14.07 -4.10 -15.72
C ALA A 256 -14.13 -5.39 -16.55
N PRO A 257 -15.25 -5.72 -17.19
CA PRO A 257 -15.35 -6.89 -18.06
C PRO A 257 -14.24 -6.94 -19.11
N GLY A 258 -13.54 -8.07 -19.21
CA GLY A 258 -12.40 -8.24 -20.11
C GLY A 258 -11.07 -7.65 -19.63
N SER A 259 -11.06 -6.88 -18.54
CA SER A 259 -9.86 -6.36 -17.88
C SER A 259 -9.50 -7.21 -16.65
N GLN A 260 -8.24 -7.22 -16.28
CA GLN A 260 -7.78 -7.68 -14.95
C GLN A 260 -7.62 -6.47 -14.03
N ILE A 261 -7.78 -6.67 -12.72
CA ILE A 261 -7.40 -5.71 -11.68
C ILE A 261 -6.30 -6.32 -10.84
N ASN A 262 -5.07 -5.93 -11.13
CA ASN A 262 -3.88 -6.45 -10.49
C ASN A 262 -3.26 -5.37 -9.62
N PHE A 263 -2.71 -5.74 -8.48
CA PHE A 263 -2.13 -4.76 -7.58
C PHE A 263 -1.04 -5.33 -6.68
N LEU A 264 -0.09 -4.48 -6.34
CA LEU A 264 0.78 -4.64 -5.19
C LEU A 264 0.02 -4.11 -3.97
N TRP A 265 -0.33 -5.00 -3.03
CA TRP A 265 -0.82 -4.59 -1.73
C TRP A 265 0.35 -4.31 -0.79
N MET A 266 0.21 -3.27 0.00
CA MET A 266 1.20 -2.75 0.92
C MET A 266 0.53 -2.44 2.24
N MET A 267 1.01 -3.01 3.33
CA MET A 267 0.44 -2.81 4.66
C MET A 267 1.49 -2.30 5.64
N ALA A 268 1.03 -1.58 6.65
CA ALA A 268 1.83 -1.23 7.82
C ALA A 268 1.09 -1.55 9.12
N ALA A 269 1.72 -2.33 9.99
CA ALA A 269 1.18 -2.70 11.30
C ALA A 269 1.11 -1.50 12.25
N VAL A 270 0.02 -1.39 13.01
CA VAL A 270 -0.18 -0.34 14.01
C VAL A 270 0.76 -0.53 15.19
N ARG A 271 0.88 -1.76 15.71
CA ARG A 271 1.87 -2.12 16.73
C ARG A 271 2.98 -2.93 16.09
N GLU A 272 4.22 -2.43 16.26
CA GLU A 272 5.41 -3.06 15.72
C GLU A 272 5.55 -4.51 16.18
N GLY A 273 5.70 -5.43 15.23
CA GLY A 273 5.86 -6.87 15.47
C GLY A 273 4.57 -7.60 15.83
N GLU A 274 3.69 -7.01 16.64
CA GLU A 274 2.49 -7.68 17.16
C GLU A 274 1.37 -7.78 16.13
N ASP A 275 1.09 -6.68 15.43
CA ASP A 275 -0.06 -6.57 14.51
C ASP A 275 0.28 -7.02 13.08
N ARG A 276 1.50 -7.46 12.83
CA ARG A 276 1.96 -7.91 11.53
C ARG A 276 1.45 -9.33 11.24
N GLN A 277 0.12 -9.47 11.07
CA GLN A 277 -0.57 -10.76 10.92
C GLN A 277 -1.36 -10.80 9.62
N PHE A 278 -0.78 -11.42 8.58
CA PHE A 278 -1.43 -11.59 7.29
C PHE A 278 -2.62 -12.57 7.40
N GLY A 279 -3.75 -12.22 6.77
CA GLY A 279 -4.95 -13.07 6.72
C GLY A 279 -5.86 -12.99 7.95
N VAL A 280 -5.48 -12.23 8.99
CA VAL A 280 -6.36 -11.95 10.14
C VAL A 280 -7.23 -10.74 9.81
N VAL A 281 -8.50 -10.98 9.51
CA VAL A 281 -9.44 -9.97 9.01
C VAL A 281 -10.81 -10.08 9.67
N ASN A 282 -11.56 -8.98 9.68
CA ASN A 282 -12.98 -8.95 10.00
C ASN A 282 -13.76 -8.91 8.69
N VAL A 283 -14.41 -10.00 8.34
CA VAL A 283 -15.27 -10.08 7.15
C VAL A 283 -16.58 -9.33 7.40
N GLN A 284 -17.09 -8.64 6.40
CA GLN A 284 -18.39 -7.99 6.45
C GLN A 284 -19.47 -9.03 6.83
N PRO A 285 -20.31 -8.78 7.83
CA PRO A 285 -21.19 -9.79 8.45
C PRO A 285 -22.08 -10.56 7.46
N GLU A 286 -22.56 -9.88 6.41
CA GLU A 286 -23.43 -10.46 5.39
C GLU A 286 -22.74 -11.52 4.54
N TYR A 287 -21.41 -11.54 4.52
CA TYR A 287 -20.59 -12.48 3.75
C TYR A 287 -19.76 -13.44 4.63
N ALA A 288 -19.86 -13.32 5.95
CA ALA A 288 -19.00 -14.06 6.89
C ALA A 288 -19.17 -15.60 6.82
N ALA A 289 -20.32 -16.07 6.37
CA ALA A 289 -20.56 -17.52 6.19
C ALA A 289 -19.64 -18.17 5.13
N GLY A 290 -19.04 -17.38 4.23
CA GLY A 290 -18.10 -17.82 3.19
C GLY A 290 -16.64 -17.85 3.63
N GLY A 291 -16.33 -17.62 4.91
CA GLY A 291 -14.95 -17.52 5.41
C GLY A 291 -14.25 -16.24 5.04
N SER A 292 -12.92 -16.19 5.19
CA SER A 292 -12.08 -15.01 4.86
C SER A 292 -11.82 -14.87 3.35
N GLY A 293 -12.20 -15.85 2.56
CA GLY A 293 -11.91 -15.93 1.12
C GLY A 293 -10.52 -16.49 0.80
N LEU A 294 -9.69 -16.73 1.81
CA LEU A 294 -8.41 -17.45 1.63
C LEU A 294 -8.61 -18.96 1.70
N GLU A 295 -9.62 -19.43 2.44
CA GLU A 295 -9.95 -20.85 2.61
C GLU A 295 -10.55 -21.46 1.35
N ALA A 296 -11.24 -20.67 0.52
CA ALA A 296 -11.93 -21.14 -0.70
C ALA A 296 -11.00 -21.69 -1.80
N ALA A 297 -9.70 -21.56 -1.61
CA ALA A 297 -8.69 -22.10 -2.54
C ALA A 297 -8.23 -23.54 -2.20
N ARG A 298 -8.86 -24.19 -1.23
CA ARG A 298 -8.42 -25.51 -0.73
C ARG A 298 -9.31 -26.69 -1.17
N ASP A 299 -10.36 -26.43 -1.95
CA ASP A 299 -11.28 -27.46 -2.47
C ASP A 299 -11.00 -27.81 -3.93
#